data_6eae03c4d27efd4cd5cf29ab024d9120
#
_entry.id   6eae03c4d27efd4cd5cf29ab024d9120
#
_cell.length_a   1.000
_cell.length_b   1.000
_cell.length_c   1.000
_cell.angle_alpha   90.00
_cell.angle_beta   90.00
_cell.angle_gamma   90.00
#
_symmetry.space_group_name_H-M   'P 1'
#
loop_
_entity.id
_entity.type
_entity.pdbx_description
1 polymer ?
#
loop_
_entity_poly.entity_id
_entity_poly.type
_entity_poly.pdbx_seq_one_letter_code
_entity_poly.pdbx_strand_id
1 'polypeptide(L)' 'MFGLFKKDPKKALEKKRAALLEQAMKAQRNGDIRTYSELSEKAEAIFKQIQSL' A
#
# COMPACT_ATOMS: atom_id res chain seq x y z
N MET A 1 5.95 -24.33 -8.28
CA MET A 1 5.88 -24.02 -8.03
C MET A 1 5.54 -23.48 -7.86
N PHE A 2 5.24 -23.64 -7.77
CA PHE A 2 4.87 -23.24 -7.50
C PHE A 2 4.74 -22.63 -6.87
N GLY A 3 4.93 -22.77 -6.51
CA GLY A 3 4.79 -22.35 -5.71
C GLY A 3 4.82 -21.53 -5.53
N LEU A 4 4.89 -21.55 -5.67
CA LEU A 4 4.81 -20.80 -5.53
C LEU A 4 4.33 -20.05 -5.44
N PHE A 5 4.02 -20.17 -5.56
CA PHE A 5 3.57 -19.51 -5.56
C PHE A 5 2.96 -19.13 -4.82
N LYS A 6 2.78 -19.61 -4.28
CA LYS A 6 2.37 -19.33 -3.48
C LYS A 6 2.66 -18.25 -2.98
N LYS A 7 2.35 -17.55 -3.37
CA LYS A 7 2.52 -16.37 -2.91
C LYS A 7 1.70 -16.09 -1.80
N ASP A 8 2.19 -15.49 -0.84
CA ASP A 8 1.44 -15.02 0.31
C ASP A 8 0.72 -13.73 -0.09
N PRO A 9 -0.59 -13.78 -0.25
CA PRO A 9 -1.31 -12.56 -0.66
C PRO A 9 -1.18 -11.44 0.36
N LYS A 10 -1.06 -11.80 1.61
CA LYS A 10 -0.88 -10.79 2.65
C LYS A 10 0.42 -10.04 2.48
N LYS A 11 1.48 -10.76 2.16
CA LYS A 11 2.77 -10.14 1.96
C LYS A 11 2.76 -9.21 0.76
N ALA A 12 2.11 -9.63 -0.31
CA ALA A 12 2.03 -8.79 -1.49
C ALA A 12 1.29 -7.49 -1.19
N LEU A 13 0.23 -7.59 -0.42
CA LEU A 13 -0.54 -6.41 -0.04
C LEU A 13 0.27 -5.51 0.89
N GLU A 14 1.02 -6.10 1.79
CA GLU A 14 1.85 -5.30 2.70
C GLU A 14 2.90 -4.52 1.93
N LYS A 15 3.47 -5.12 0.91
CA LYS A 15 4.43 -4.43 0.07
C LYS A 15 3.79 -3.28 -0.67
N LYS A 16 2.60 -3.52 -1.20
CA LYS A 16 1.88 -2.48 -1.90
C LYS A 16 1.59 -1.31 -0.97
N ARG A 17 1.14 -1.64 0.23
CA ARG A 17 0.82 -0.60 1.19
C ARG A 17 2.05 0.23 1.53
N ALA A 18 3.17 -0.44 1.75
CA ALA A 18 4.40 0.26 2.08
C ALA A 18 4.82 1.21 0.97
N ALA A 19 4.71 0.74 -0.28
CA ALA A 19 5.07 1.59 -1.40
C ALA A 19 4.17 2.81 -1.49
N LEU A 20 2.88 2.62 -1.26
CA LEU A 20 1.94 3.72 -1.30
C LEU A 20 2.21 4.74 -0.20
N LEU A 21 2.54 4.24 0.99
CA LEU A 21 2.85 5.14 2.09
C LEU A 21 4.12 5.94 1.83
N GLU A 22 5.08 5.30 1.21
CA GLU A 22 6.32 5.98 0.87
C GLU A 22 6.06 7.09 -0.14
N GLN A 23 5.24 6.80 -1.14
CA GLN A 23 4.88 7.82 -2.12
C GLN A 23 4.08 8.93 -1.48
N ALA A 24 3.22 8.58 -0.53
CA ALA A 24 2.43 9.58 0.17
C ALA A 24 3.34 10.54 0.93
N MET A 25 4.37 10.00 1.57
CA MET A 25 5.30 10.85 2.30
C MET A 25 6.05 11.79 1.37
N LYS A 26 6.39 11.30 0.20
CA LYS A 26 7.04 12.16 -0.79
C LYS A 26 6.12 13.29 -1.22
N ALA A 27 4.86 12.98 -1.47
CA ALA A 27 3.91 13.99 -1.85
C ALA A 27 3.74 15.01 -0.74
N GLN A 28 3.71 14.54 0.50
CA GLN A 28 3.58 15.44 1.63
C GLN A 28 4.76 16.39 1.70
N ARG A 29 5.95 15.88 1.48
CA ARG A 29 7.14 16.70 1.52
C ARG A 29 7.13 17.78 0.44
N ASN A 30 6.56 17.43 -0.71
CA ASN A 30 6.48 18.39 -1.81
C ASN A 30 5.31 19.35 -1.68
N GLY A 31 4.54 19.22 -0.62
CA GLY A 31 3.38 20.07 -0.46
C GLY A 31 2.20 19.65 -1.30
N ASP A 32 2.25 18.48 -1.90
CA ASP A 32 1.18 17.97 -2.74
C ASP A 32 0.16 17.24 -1.89
N ILE A 33 -0.69 18.00 -1.24
CA ILE A 33 -1.63 17.47 -0.26
C ILE A 33 -2.67 16.57 -0.92
N ARG A 34 -3.07 16.92 -2.12
CA ARG A 34 -4.07 16.13 -2.82
C ARG A 34 -3.56 14.72 -3.11
N THR A 35 -2.35 14.62 -3.66
CA THR A 35 -1.77 13.33 -3.95
C THR A 35 -1.52 12.56 -2.66
N TYR A 36 -1.07 13.25 -1.63
CA TYR A 36 -0.86 12.61 -0.35
C TYR A 36 -2.16 11.99 0.16
N SER A 37 -3.25 12.73 0.04
CA SER A 37 -4.55 12.24 0.50
C SER A 37 -4.98 11.01 -0.29
N GLU A 38 -4.84 11.06 -1.61
CA GLU A 38 -5.23 9.94 -2.46
C GLU A 38 -4.41 8.69 -2.16
N LEU A 39 -3.12 8.87 -2.00
CA LEU A 39 -2.26 7.73 -1.71
C LEU A 39 -2.54 7.14 -0.34
N SER A 40 -2.83 8.01 0.61
CA SER A 40 -3.17 7.54 1.95
C SER A 40 -4.46 6.72 1.93
N GLU A 41 -5.43 7.15 1.16
CA GLU A 41 -6.68 6.39 1.05
C GLU A 41 -6.45 5.03 0.42
N LYS A 42 -5.59 4.98 -0.60
CA LYS A 42 -5.30 3.71 -1.23
C LYS A 42 -4.59 2.77 -0.26
N ALA A 43 -3.66 3.31 0.51
CA ALA A 43 -2.95 2.49 1.49
C ALA A 43 -3.92 1.98 2.55
N GLU A 44 -4.88 2.81 2.93
CA GLU A 44 -5.87 2.41 3.90
C GLU A 44 -6.74 1.27 3.37
N ALA A 45 -7.15 1.36 2.11
CA ALA A 45 -7.95 0.31 1.50
C ALA A 45 -7.19 -1.01 1.49
N ILE A 46 -5.90 -0.94 1.21
CA ILE A 46 -5.09 -2.16 1.20
C ILE A 46 -4.94 -2.71 2.60
N PHE A 47 -4.80 -1.83 3.58
CA PHE A 47 -4.71 -2.26 4.97
C PHE A 47 -5.96 -3.02 5.38
N LYS A 48 -7.12 -2.54 4.95
CA LYS A 48 -8.36 -3.24 5.23
C LYS A 48 -8.40 -4.61 4.58
N GLN A 49 -7.87 -4.72 3.38
CA GLN A 49 -7.80 -6.03 2.75
C GLN A 49 -6.91 -6.98 3.52
N ILE A 50 -5.80 -6.46 4.03
CA ILE A 50 -4.89 -7.28 4.82
C ILE A 50 -5.61 -7.80 6.05
N GLN A 51 -6.40 -6.96 6.69
CA GLN A 51 -7.12 -7.36 7.88
C GLN A 51 -8.19 -8.39 7.59
N SER A 52 -8.71 -8.39 6.38
CA SER A 52 -9.72 -9.37 5.99
C SER A 52 -9.13 -10.75 5.72
N LEU A 53 -7.86 -10.85 5.53
CA LEU A 53 -7.22 -12.12 5.29
C LEU A 53 -7.00 -12.85 6.60
#